data_dcf2ca43455c9a036699c530c90adb7c
#
_entry.id   dcf2ca43455c9a036699c530c90adb7c
#
_cell.length_a   1.000
_cell.length_b   1.000
_cell.length_c   1.000
_cell.angle_alpha   90.00
_cell.angle_beta   90.00
_cell.angle_gamma   90.00
#
_symmetry.space_group_name_H-M   'P 1'
#
loop_
_entity.id
_entity.type
_entity.pdbx_description
1 polymer ?
#
loop_
_entity_poly.entity_id
_entity_poly.type
_entity_poly.pdbx_seq_one_letter_code
_entity_poly.pdbx_strand_id
1 'polypeptide(L)'
;MKLIRNILVTLSALIFSVNIANAGEKWDMALAYGAGNFHSANATEFAKNVTEKSGGKLTIVTHPGGSLFKGGEIFRAVRTGQAPIGERFMSALGKEDPLLEVDSQPFLATTYGAAMRLYKASKPEIVKGLDSKGLVFLYAVPWPAQGLYSKKEINSVADLKGLKFRAYNSATIRIAELTGMAPTKIEAAEISQAFSTGAVESMLTSPTTGKNKKIWENGVGYFYDIAAWFPKNMVIVNKDSWNKLDAATQKLVMSEAAKAEKKGWDLSKKGNKNDKKALADAGMKVAKVNSALKKHFEEVGATMSKEWADRAGSRGQSVLKAYSGSSY
;
A
#
# COMPACT_ATOMS: atom_id res chain seq x y z
N MET A 1 -81.13 -48.35 9.25
CA MET A 1 -81.03 -47.07 8.54
C MET A 1 -80.16 -46.12 9.39
N LYS A 2 -78.83 -46.02 9.12
CA LYS A 2 -77.96 -44.95 9.69
C LYS A 2 -77.07 -44.47 8.59
N LEU A 3 -77.23 -43.19 8.19
CA LEU A 3 -76.34 -42.49 7.29
C LEU A 3 -75.02 -42.23 7.96
N ILE A 4 -73.96 -42.71 7.35
CA ILE A 4 -72.56 -42.33 7.72
C ILE A 4 -72.13 -41.22 6.75
N ARG A 5 -71.94 -40.02 7.28
CA ARG A 5 -71.48 -38.86 6.56
C ARG A 5 -69.91 -38.80 6.62
N ASN A 6 -69.28 -39.05 5.50
CA ASN A 6 -67.83 -38.88 5.37
C ASN A 6 -67.45 -37.39 5.35
N ILE A 7 -66.70 -36.97 6.35
CA ILE A 7 -66.06 -35.67 6.38
C ILE A 7 -64.63 -35.87 5.84
N LEU A 8 -64.39 -35.37 4.60
CA LEU A 8 -63.03 -35.21 4.06
C LEU A 8 -62.37 -34.01 4.72
N VAL A 9 -61.37 -34.24 5.56
CA VAL A 9 -60.50 -33.20 6.08
C VAL A 9 -59.35 -33.03 5.09
N THR A 10 -59.37 -32.01 4.28
CA THR A 10 -58.27 -31.60 3.41
C THR A 10 -57.20 -30.83 4.26
N LEU A 11 -56.12 -31.53 4.57
CA LEU A 11 -54.96 -30.96 5.26
C LEU A 11 -54.14 -30.17 4.23
N SER A 12 -54.34 -28.85 4.13
CA SER A 12 -53.49 -27.95 3.32
C SER A 12 -52.15 -27.75 4.06
N ALA A 13 -51.14 -28.45 3.63
CA ALA A 13 -49.74 -28.19 4.08
C ALA A 13 -49.26 -26.87 3.50
N LEU A 14 -49.32 -25.79 4.29
CA LEU A 14 -48.60 -24.57 4.00
C LEU A 14 -47.10 -24.85 4.16
N ILE A 15 -46.40 -25.04 3.05
CA ILE A 15 -44.92 -25.04 3.03
C ILE A 15 -44.49 -23.58 3.25
N PHE A 16 -44.21 -23.23 4.51
CA PHE A 16 -43.47 -22.04 4.84
C PHE A 16 -42.01 -22.25 4.34
N SER A 17 -41.72 -21.74 3.17
CA SER A 17 -40.31 -21.56 2.74
C SER A 17 -39.67 -20.55 3.70
N VAL A 18 -39.05 -21.05 4.74
CA VAL A 18 -38.16 -20.24 5.59
C VAL A 18 -37.00 -19.81 4.69
N ASN A 19 -37.10 -18.62 4.10
CA ASN A 19 -35.94 -17.94 3.58
C ASN A 19 -35.03 -17.69 4.78
N ILE A 20 -34.08 -18.59 5.02
CA ILE A 20 -32.94 -18.31 5.88
C ILE A 20 -32.22 -17.17 5.16
N ALA A 21 -32.53 -15.94 5.54
CA ALA A 21 -31.75 -14.79 5.17
C ALA A 21 -30.34 -15.10 5.68
N ASN A 22 -29.48 -15.55 4.78
CA ASN A 22 -28.05 -15.73 5.10
C ASN A 22 -27.56 -14.37 5.56
N ALA A 23 -27.34 -14.20 6.86
CA ALA A 23 -26.76 -12.97 7.39
C ALA A 23 -25.47 -12.75 6.62
N GLY A 24 -25.41 -11.63 5.85
CA GLY A 24 -24.27 -11.34 5.00
C GLY A 24 -22.96 -11.31 5.81
N GLU A 25 -21.87 -11.62 5.16
CA GLU A 25 -20.53 -11.53 5.77
C GLU A 25 -20.23 -10.07 6.15
N LYS A 26 -19.64 -9.88 7.33
CA LYS A 26 -19.14 -8.58 7.78
C LYS A 26 -17.62 -8.62 7.88
N TRP A 27 -16.96 -7.70 7.17
CA TRP A 27 -15.53 -7.56 7.20
C TRP A 27 -15.10 -6.23 7.80
N ASP A 28 -14.28 -6.29 8.83
CA ASP A 28 -13.61 -5.12 9.39
C ASP A 28 -12.26 -4.93 8.68
N MET A 29 -12.12 -3.81 7.95
CA MET A 29 -10.96 -3.48 7.12
C MET A 29 -9.97 -2.61 7.87
N ALA A 30 -8.81 -3.15 8.21
CA ALA A 30 -7.75 -2.42 8.88
C ALA A 30 -6.98 -1.51 7.91
N LEU A 31 -6.88 -0.21 8.22
CA LEU A 31 -6.17 0.80 7.43
C LEU A 31 -5.12 1.52 8.29
N ALA A 32 -3.88 1.55 7.83
CA ALA A 32 -2.77 2.13 8.60
C ALA A 32 -2.79 3.66 8.67
N TYR A 33 -3.36 4.33 7.67
CA TYR A 33 -3.33 5.79 7.51
C TYR A 33 -4.65 6.42 7.90
N GLY A 34 -4.60 7.69 8.34
CA GLY A 34 -5.80 8.45 8.70
C GLY A 34 -6.78 8.62 7.54
N ALA A 35 -8.05 8.87 7.85
CA ALA A 35 -9.14 8.94 6.87
C ALA A 35 -8.90 9.95 5.73
N GLY A 36 -8.21 11.06 5.98
CA GLY A 36 -7.84 12.06 4.97
C GLY A 36 -6.71 11.65 4.03
N ASN A 37 -6.06 10.52 4.26
CA ASN A 37 -5.05 10.00 3.34
C ASN A 37 -5.75 9.35 2.13
N PHE A 38 -5.22 9.61 0.91
CA PHE A 38 -5.86 9.13 -0.32
C PHE A 38 -5.96 7.61 -0.43
N HIS A 39 -5.05 6.85 0.16
CA HIS A 39 -5.15 5.39 0.25
C HIS A 39 -6.36 4.98 1.08
N SER A 40 -6.48 5.53 2.29
CA SER A 40 -7.62 5.22 3.17
C SER A 40 -8.95 5.68 2.57
N ALA A 41 -9.00 6.86 1.95
CA ALA A 41 -10.19 7.36 1.27
C ALA A 41 -10.60 6.46 0.09
N ASN A 42 -9.64 6.03 -0.73
CA ASN A 42 -9.88 5.11 -1.85
C ASN A 42 -10.35 3.72 -1.36
N ALA A 43 -9.76 3.21 -0.29
CA ALA A 43 -10.16 1.94 0.33
C ALA A 43 -11.58 2.03 0.95
N THR A 44 -11.91 3.17 1.56
CA THR A 44 -13.27 3.40 2.11
C THR A 44 -14.33 3.47 1.00
N GLU A 45 -14.02 4.09 -0.12
CA GLU A 45 -14.91 4.10 -1.27
C GLU A 45 -15.08 2.71 -1.90
N PHE A 46 -13.99 1.94 -2.02
CA PHE A 46 -14.05 0.53 -2.42
C PHE A 46 -14.98 -0.26 -1.49
N ALA A 47 -14.80 -0.15 -0.18
CA ALA A 47 -15.60 -0.82 0.82
C ALA A 47 -17.09 -0.46 0.71
N LYS A 48 -17.39 0.83 0.57
CA LYS A 48 -18.76 1.33 0.35
C LYS A 48 -19.39 0.73 -0.92
N ASN A 49 -18.67 0.78 -2.04
CA ASN A 49 -19.17 0.27 -3.32
C ASN A 49 -19.46 -1.24 -3.28
N VAL A 50 -18.60 -2.03 -2.63
CA VAL A 50 -18.84 -3.47 -2.44
C VAL A 50 -20.06 -3.70 -1.56
N THR A 51 -20.17 -3.00 -0.43
CA THR A 51 -21.30 -3.13 0.49
C THR A 51 -22.63 -2.83 -0.20
N GLU A 52 -22.73 -1.70 -0.90
CA GLU A 52 -23.94 -1.30 -1.60
C GLU A 52 -24.32 -2.27 -2.72
N LYS A 53 -23.37 -2.64 -3.57
CA LYS A 53 -23.62 -3.47 -4.76
C LYS A 53 -23.81 -4.94 -4.47
N SER A 54 -23.34 -5.43 -3.33
CA SER A 54 -23.58 -6.82 -2.90
C SER A 54 -24.99 -7.07 -2.38
N GLY A 55 -25.79 -5.99 -2.21
CA GLY A 55 -27.14 -6.11 -1.64
C GLY A 55 -27.14 -6.66 -0.21
N GLY A 56 -26.10 -6.35 0.57
CA GLY A 56 -25.96 -6.78 1.96
C GLY A 56 -25.30 -8.17 2.14
N LYS A 57 -24.90 -8.86 1.05
CA LYS A 57 -24.17 -10.14 1.15
C LYS A 57 -22.78 -9.97 1.76
N LEU A 58 -22.15 -8.80 1.56
CA LEU A 58 -20.87 -8.45 2.17
C LEU A 58 -20.91 -6.99 2.62
N THR A 59 -20.75 -6.76 3.91
CA THR A 59 -20.56 -5.43 4.50
C THR A 59 -19.10 -5.25 4.87
N ILE A 60 -18.45 -4.20 4.34
CA ILE A 60 -17.06 -3.87 4.70
C ILE A 60 -17.04 -2.56 5.48
N VAL A 61 -16.56 -2.63 6.74
CA VAL A 61 -16.40 -1.46 7.63
C VAL A 61 -14.91 -1.10 7.71
N THR A 62 -14.56 0.13 7.37
CA THR A 62 -13.15 0.58 7.38
C THR A 62 -12.75 1.18 8.72
N HIS A 63 -11.54 0.89 9.17
CA HIS A 63 -10.93 1.37 10.42
C HIS A 63 -9.62 2.11 10.12
N PRO A 64 -9.68 3.41 9.78
CA PRO A 64 -8.50 4.20 9.41
C PRO A 64 -7.63 4.57 10.63
N GLY A 65 -6.39 4.99 10.35
CA GLY A 65 -5.47 5.53 11.37
C GLY A 65 -4.87 4.49 12.29
N GLY A 66 -4.92 3.21 11.92
CA GLY A 66 -4.42 2.12 12.77
C GLY A 66 -5.30 1.88 14.01
N SER A 67 -6.59 2.23 13.94
CA SER A 67 -7.53 2.10 15.05
C SER A 67 -7.90 0.66 15.37
N LEU A 68 -7.91 -0.23 14.36
CA LEU A 68 -8.16 -1.66 14.57
C LEU A 68 -6.84 -2.42 14.83
N PHE A 69 -5.83 -2.21 13.97
CA PHE A 69 -4.48 -2.75 14.10
C PHE A 69 -3.47 -1.70 13.68
N LYS A 70 -2.35 -1.58 14.38
CA LYS A 70 -1.24 -0.72 13.97
C LYS A 70 -0.69 -1.17 12.62
N GLY A 71 -0.15 -0.23 11.82
CA GLY A 71 0.32 -0.52 10.47
C GLY A 71 1.24 -1.74 10.36
N GLY A 72 2.15 -1.93 11.32
CA GLY A 72 3.06 -3.08 11.38
C GLY A 72 2.38 -4.43 11.63
N GLU A 73 1.15 -4.43 12.17
CA GLU A 73 0.42 -5.62 12.60
C GLU A 73 -0.58 -6.11 11.54
N ILE A 74 -1.03 -5.23 10.62
CA ILE A 74 -2.12 -5.51 9.67
C ILE A 74 -1.88 -6.79 8.85
N PHE A 75 -0.67 -6.97 8.30
CA PHE A 75 -0.38 -8.15 7.48
C PHE A 75 -0.57 -9.45 8.26
N ARG A 76 -0.05 -9.49 9.49
CA ARG A 76 -0.20 -10.64 10.38
C ARG A 76 -1.67 -10.85 10.75
N ALA A 77 -2.39 -9.79 11.12
CA ALA A 77 -3.80 -9.85 11.51
C ALA A 77 -4.66 -10.44 10.37
N VAL A 78 -4.43 -10.02 9.12
CA VAL A 78 -5.15 -10.57 7.97
C VAL A 78 -4.74 -12.03 7.70
N ARG A 79 -3.44 -12.33 7.74
CA ARG A 79 -2.95 -13.70 7.51
C ARG A 79 -3.50 -14.71 8.53
N THR A 80 -3.64 -14.30 9.78
CA THR A 80 -4.14 -15.16 10.87
C THR A 80 -5.66 -15.10 11.06
N GLY A 81 -6.40 -14.39 10.21
CA GLY A 81 -7.86 -14.28 10.28
C GLY A 81 -8.39 -13.39 11.41
N GLN A 82 -7.52 -12.63 12.10
CA GLN A 82 -7.95 -11.64 13.11
C GLN A 82 -8.65 -10.44 12.48
N ALA A 83 -8.31 -10.12 11.22
CA ALA A 83 -9.05 -9.22 10.36
C ALA A 83 -9.31 -9.91 9.01
N PRO A 84 -10.53 -9.86 8.47
CA PRO A 84 -10.83 -10.46 7.16
C PRO A 84 -10.07 -9.78 6.02
N ILE A 85 -9.86 -8.47 6.10
CA ILE A 85 -9.29 -7.64 5.04
C ILE A 85 -8.44 -6.51 5.64
N GLY A 86 -7.44 -6.05 4.91
CA GLY A 86 -6.63 -4.92 5.33
C GLY A 86 -5.76 -4.34 4.22
N GLU A 87 -5.31 -3.10 4.42
CA GLU A 87 -4.36 -2.44 3.54
C GLU A 87 -2.98 -2.40 4.21
N ARG A 88 -1.94 -2.80 3.47
CA ARG A 88 -0.57 -2.80 3.97
C ARG A 88 0.44 -2.29 2.94
N PHE A 89 1.42 -1.53 3.40
CA PHE A 89 2.58 -1.09 2.65
C PHE A 89 3.46 -2.30 2.28
N MET A 90 3.62 -2.56 0.97
CA MET A 90 4.23 -3.80 0.46
C MET A 90 5.68 -3.95 0.89
N SER A 91 6.51 -2.94 0.68
CA SER A 91 7.96 -3.06 0.93
C SER A 91 8.36 -3.12 2.40
N ALA A 92 7.42 -2.93 3.34
CA ALA A 92 7.66 -3.23 4.75
C ALA A 92 7.69 -4.74 5.05
N LEU A 93 7.32 -5.57 4.07
CA LEU A 93 7.16 -7.02 4.17
C LEU A 93 8.29 -7.80 3.47
N GLY A 94 9.42 -7.17 3.17
CA GLY A 94 10.53 -7.81 2.49
C GLY A 94 11.13 -9.03 3.22
N LYS A 95 10.96 -9.10 4.55
CA LYS A 95 11.30 -10.29 5.34
C LYS A 95 10.32 -11.44 5.16
N GLU A 96 9.07 -11.14 4.77
CA GLU A 96 8.04 -12.14 4.47
C GLU A 96 8.21 -12.70 3.05
N ASP A 97 8.52 -11.82 2.10
CA ASP A 97 8.84 -12.17 0.70
C ASP A 97 9.65 -11.01 0.07
N PRO A 98 10.89 -11.23 -0.40
CA PRO A 98 11.71 -10.20 -1.05
C PRO A 98 11.03 -9.56 -2.27
N LEU A 99 10.11 -10.25 -2.96
CA LEU A 99 9.38 -9.67 -4.08
C LEU A 99 8.49 -8.49 -3.69
N LEU A 100 8.04 -8.41 -2.45
CA LEU A 100 7.26 -7.27 -1.94
C LEU A 100 8.09 -5.99 -1.83
N GLU A 101 9.42 -6.07 -1.97
CA GLU A 101 10.33 -4.90 -1.99
C GLU A 101 10.67 -4.40 -3.41
N VAL A 102 10.22 -5.09 -4.47
CA VAL A 102 10.64 -4.77 -5.85
C VAL A 102 10.32 -3.33 -6.26
N ASP A 103 9.22 -2.80 -5.80
CA ASP A 103 8.77 -1.43 -6.11
C ASP A 103 9.50 -0.33 -5.32
N SER A 104 10.35 -0.71 -4.39
CA SER A 104 11.19 0.17 -3.58
C SER A 104 12.67 0.01 -3.89
N GLN A 105 13.01 -0.63 -5.03
CA GLN A 105 14.39 -0.65 -5.52
C GLN A 105 14.71 0.71 -6.12
N PRO A 106 15.72 1.43 -5.57
CA PRO A 106 16.00 2.79 -6.00
C PRO A 106 16.38 2.86 -7.49
N PHE A 107 15.77 3.80 -8.19
CA PHE A 107 16.02 4.11 -9.61
C PHE A 107 15.72 2.98 -10.60
N LEU A 108 15.14 1.86 -10.17
CA LEU A 108 14.65 0.80 -11.06
C LEU A 108 13.45 1.28 -11.89
N ALA A 109 12.54 2.02 -11.30
CA ALA A 109 11.35 2.59 -11.96
C ALA A 109 11.11 4.03 -11.48
N THR A 110 11.55 5.02 -12.27
CA THR A 110 11.56 6.45 -11.90
C THR A 110 10.43 7.27 -12.50
N THR A 111 9.52 6.62 -13.23
CA THR A 111 8.32 7.24 -13.81
C THR A 111 7.09 6.38 -13.52
N TYR A 112 5.88 6.97 -13.58
CA TYR A 112 4.64 6.20 -13.44
C TYR A 112 4.48 5.12 -14.53
N GLY A 113 4.96 5.37 -15.74
CA GLY A 113 4.97 4.37 -16.83
C GLY A 113 5.87 3.19 -16.46
N ALA A 114 7.10 3.45 -16.04
CA ALA A 114 8.04 2.43 -15.59
C ALA A 114 7.51 1.68 -14.36
N ALA A 115 6.94 2.39 -13.38
CA ALA A 115 6.33 1.79 -12.20
C ALA A 115 5.15 0.88 -12.54
N MET A 116 4.33 1.24 -13.54
CA MET A 116 3.24 0.38 -14.01
C MET A 116 3.77 -0.86 -14.74
N ARG A 117 4.83 -0.75 -15.56
CA ARG A 117 5.46 -1.92 -16.19
C ARG A 117 6.02 -2.87 -15.13
N LEU A 118 6.77 -2.33 -14.17
CA LEU A 118 7.33 -3.13 -13.08
C LEU A 118 6.23 -3.81 -12.25
N TYR A 119 5.13 -3.11 -11.99
CA TYR A 119 3.98 -3.69 -11.30
C TYR A 119 3.36 -4.83 -12.10
N LYS A 120 3.12 -4.65 -13.40
CA LYS A 120 2.58 -5.72 -14.26
C LYS A 120 3.51 -6.94 -14.32
N ALA A 121 4.82 -6.72 -14.40
CA ALA A 121 5.82 -7.77 -14.42
C ALA A 121 5.90 -8.54 -13.10
N SER A 122 5.75 -7.86 -11.96
CA SER A 122 5.90 -8.47 -10.63
C SER A 122 4.60 -9.04 -10.05
N LYS A 123 3.43 -8.52 -10.45
CA LYS A 123 2.12 -8.90 -9.88
C LYS A 123 1.86 -10.42 -9.88
N PRO A 124 2.11 -11.19 -10.96
CA PRO A 124 1.85 -12.64 -10.94
C PRO A 124 2.63 -13.37 -9.83
N GLU A 125 3.91 -13.06 -9.66
CA GLU A 125 4.75 -13.69 -8.64
C GLU A 125 4.39 -13.22 -7.21
N ILE A 126 3.98 -11.96 -7.05
CA ILE A 126 3.48 -11.41 -5.78
C ILE A 126 2.18 -12.13 -5.39
N VAL A 127 1.22 -12.25 -6.32
CA VAL A 127 -0.06 -12.95 -6.08
C VAL A 127 0.19 -14.40 -5.66
N LYS A 128 1.06 -15.12 -6.38
CA LYS A 128 1.44 -16.50 -6.04
C LYS A 128 2.06 -16.60 -4.63
N GLY A 129 2.95 -15.67 -4.29
CA GLY A 129 3.60 -15.63 -2.98
C GLY A 129 2.60 -15.33 -1.84
N LEU A 130 1.61 -14.48 -2.07
CA LEU A 130 0.55 -14.18 -1.10
C LEU A 130 -0.44 -15.36 -0.96
N ASP A 131 -0.81 -15.99 -2.08
CA ASP A 131 -1.71 -17.15 -2.07
C ASP A 131 -1.11 -18.31 -1.27
N SER A 132 0.18 -18.58 -1.39
CA SER A 132 0.89 -19.60 -0.59
C SER A 132 0.92 -19.29 0.91
N LYS A 133 0.60 -18.06 1.31
CA LYS A 133 0.50 -17.60 2.71
C LYS A 133 -0.95 -17.50 3.21
N GLY A 134 -1.92 -18.03 2.44
CA GLY A 134 -3.34 -17.96 2.79
C GLY A 134 -3.96 -16.57 2.61
N LEU A 135 -3.46 -15.78 1.65
CA LEU A 135 -3.92 -14.42 1.37
C LEU A 135 -4.38 -14.28 -0.06
N VAL A 136 -5.48 -13.57 -0.26
CA VAL A 136 -5.98 -13.17 -1.57
C VAL A 136 -5.59 -11.71 -1.82
N PHE A 137 -4.88 -11.45 -2.91
CA PHE A 137 -4.53 -10.11 -3.36
C PHE A 137 -5.70 -9.49 -4.12
N LEU A 138 -6.13 -8.29 -3.74
CA LEU A 138 -7.17 -7.58 -4.45
C LEU A 138 -6.60 -6.53 -5.42
N TYR A 139 -5.86 -5.56 -4.91
CA TYR A 139 -5.27 -4.49 -5.73
C TYR A 139 -4.09 -3.81 -5.02
N ALA A 140 -3.31 -3.02 -5.78
CA ALA A 140 -2.27 -2.17 -5.21
C ALA A 140 -2.28 -0.76 -5.80
N VAL A 141 -1.99 0.21 -4.93
CA VAL A 141 -1.98 1.64 -5.25
C VAL A 141 -0.61 2.21 -4.93
N PRO A 142 0.04 2.93 -5.88
CA PRO A 142 1.34 3.53 -5.61
C PRO A 142 1.21 4.80 -4.78
N TRP A 143 2.20 5.04 -3.94
CA TRP A 143 2.51 6.37 -3.44
C TRP A 143 3.13 7.22 -4.57
N PRO A 144 3.03 8.55 -4.50
CA PRO A 144 3.84 9.43 -5.35
C PRO A 144 5.34 9.14 -5.25
N ALA A 145 6.07 9.58 -6.27
CA ALA A 145 7.53 9.44 -6.32
C ALA A 145 8.21 9.86 -5.02
N GLN A 146 9.10 9.01 -4.53
CA GLN A 146 9.81 9.30 -3.28
C GLN A 146 10.92 10.33 -3.54
N GLY A 147 10.95 11.38 -2.71
CA GLY A 147 11.96 12.44 -2.71
C GLY A 147 12.65 12.57 -1.36
N LEU A 148 13.78 13.24 -1.34
CA LEU A 148 14.59 13.46 -0.14
C LEU A 148 14.17 14.76 0.55
N TYR A 149 13.80 14.67 1.82
CA TYR A 149 13.54 15.80 2.70
C TYR A 149 14.73 16.08 3.59
N SER A 150 15.00 17.35 3.87
CA SER A 150 16.05 17.75 4.81
C SER A 150 15.72 19.06 5.51
N LYS A 151 16.16 19.19 6.78
CA LYS A 151 16.18 20.45 7.50
C LYS A 151 17.25 21.42 6.95
N LYS A 152 18.36 20.87 6.47
CA LYS A 152 19.51 21.63 5.91
C LYS A 152 19.57 21.43 4.41
N GLU A 153 20.20 22.40 3.74
CA GLU A 153 20.48 22.26 2.31
C GLU A 153 21.52 21.15 2.08
N ILE A 154 21.29 20.36 1.04
CA ILE A 154 22.18 19.27 0.61
C ILE A 154 22.71 19.63 -0.77
N ASN A 155 24.01 19.98 -0.85
CA ASN A 155 24.68 20.41 -2.07
C ASN A 155 25.73 19.41 -2.55
N SER A 156 26.15 18.48 -1.69
CA SER A 156 27.19 17.50 -2.00
C SER A 156 26.88 16.15 -1.33
N VAL A 157 27.59 15.11 -1.77
CA VAL A 157 27.56 13.77 -1.13
C VAL A 157 28.06 13.85 0.32
N ALA A 158 28.99 14.77 0.62
CA ALA A 158 29.52 14.94 1.96
C ALA A 158 28.45 15.41 2.96
N ASP A 159 27.45 16.18 2.50
CA ASP A 159 26.34 16.66 3.35
C ASP A 159 25.39 15.55 3.83
N LEU A 160 25.46 14.37 3.21
CA LEU A 160 24.70 13.18 3.64
C LEU A 160 25.34 12.50 4.85
N LYS A 161 26.66 12.64 5.03
CA LYS A 161 27.40 11.89 6.05
C LYS A 161 26.95 12.26 7.47
N GLY A 162 26.49 11.26 8.22
CA GLY A 162 26.02 11.43 9.59
C GLY A 162 24.67 12.11 9.73
N LEU A 163 23.99 12.47 8.63
CA LEU A 163 22.67 13.08 8.66
C LEU A 163 21.65 12.12 9.27
N LYS A 164 21.01 12.53 10.36
CA LYS A 164 19.99 11.72 11.04
C LYS A 164 18.81 11.47 10.11
N PHE A 165 18.61 10.22 9.73
CA PHE A 165 17.68 9.85 8.66
C PHE A 165 16.54 8.99 9.16
N ARG A 166 15.30 9.39 8.88
CA ARG A 166 14.12 8.56 9.11
C ARG A 166 14.02 7.48 8.05
N ALA A 167 14.13 6.23 8.46
CA ALA A 167 13.83 5.07 7.64
C ALA A 167 12.45 4.49 7.98
N TYR A 168 11.81 3.75 7.04
CA TYR A 168 10.53 3.10 7.26
C TYR A 168 10.48 1.64 6.78
N ASN A 169 11.49 1.21 6.04
CA ASN A 169 11.64 -0.17 5.55
C ASN A 169 13.13 -0.51 5.36
N SER A 170 13.41 -1.74 4.95
CA SER A 170 14.79 -2.21 4.70
C SER A 170 15.50 -1.39 3.63
N ALA A 171 14.81 -1.02 2.55
CA ALA A 171 15.39 -0.23 1.46
C ALA A 171 15.82 1.17 1.95
N THR A 172 15.00 1.84 2.76
CA THR A 172 15.36 3.16 3.32
C THR A 172 16.46 3.09 4.38
N ILE A 173 16.59 1.98 5.12
CA ILE A 173 17.76 1.73 5.98
C ILE A 173 19.00 1.57 5.11
N ARG A 174 18.94 0.71 4.09
CA ARG A 174 20.09 0.39 3.25
C ARG A 174 20.61 1.59 2.45
N ILE A 175 19.70 2.43 1.89
CA ILE A 175 20.13 3.67 1.20
C ILE A 175 20.84 4.63 2.17
N ALA A 176 20.37 4.73 3.42
CA ALA A 176 21.01 5.56 4.42
C ALA A 176 22.42 5.04 4.76
N GLU A 177 22.59 3.72 4.96
CA GLU A 177 23.89 3.10 5.21
C GLU A 177 24.86 3.35 4.06
N LEU A 178 24.46 3.11 2.82
CA LEU A 178 25.30 3.27 1.63
C LEU A 178 25.68 4.73 1.34
N THR A 179 24.85 5.69 1.80
CA THR A 179 25.13 7.13 1.66
C THR A 179 25.81 7.74 2.88
N GLY A 180 26.07 6.95 3.93
CA GLY A 180 26.69 7.40 5.17
C GLY A 180 25.75 8.18 6.10
N MET A 181 24.46 8.19 5.85
CA MET A 181 23.45 8.75 6.77
C MET A 181 23.23 7.81 7.97
N ALA A 182 22.71 8.35 9.07
CA ALA A 182 22.41 7.60 10.30
C ALA A 182 20.91 7.23 10.37
N PRO A 183 20.51 5.99 10.01
CA PRO A 183 19.10 5.63 9.93
C PRO A 183 18.49 5.33 11.30
N THR A 184 17.27 5.82 11.53
CA THR A 184 16.38 5.42 12.63
C THR A 184 15.03 5.00 12.04
N LYS A 185 14.57 3.78 12.38
CA LYS A 185 13.26 3.31 11.91
C LYS A 185 12.13 3.96 12.71
N ILE A 186 11.27 4.71 12.02
CA ILE A 186 10.16 5.47 12.59
C ILE A 186 8.92 5.27 11.73
N GLU A 187 7.80 4.89 12.35
CA GLU A 187 6.52 4.70 11.67
C GLU A 187 5.90 6.03 11.22
N ALA A 188 4.99 5.96 10.24
CA ALA A 188 4.40 7.17 9.64
C ALA A 188 3.65 8.06 10.64
N ALA A 189 3.06 7.48 11.69
CA ALA A 189 2.36 8.24 12.73
C ALA A 189 3.30 9.18 13.50
N GLU A 190 4.57 8.79 13.68
CA GLU A 190 5.54 9.42 14.57
C GLU A 190 6.44 10.45 13.87
N ILE A 191 6.30 10.63 12.54
CA ILE A 191 7.18 11.49 11.74
C ILE A 191 7.29 12.91 12.31
N SER A 192 6.15 13.58 12.58
CA SER A 192 6.15 14.97 13.07
C SER A 192 6.88 15.10 14.40
N GLN A 193 6.65 14.18 15.33
CA GLN A 193 7.34 14.16 16.62
C GLN A 193 8.85 13.94 16.45
N ALA A 194 9.26 13.00 15.60
CA ALA A 194 10.66 12.70 15.39
C ALA A 194 11.46 13.89 14.80
N PHE A 195 10.84 14.65 13.90
CA PHE A 195 11.44 15.88 13.37
C PHE A 195 11.43 17.01 14.39
N SER A 196 10.35 17.22 15.15
CA SER A 196 10.26 18.29 16.15
C SER A 196 11.28 18.12 17.28
N THR A 197 11.51 16.89 17.71
CA THR A 197 12.50 16.55 18.77
C THR A 197 13.95 16.49 18.25
N GLY A 198 14.18 16.56 16.94
CA GLY A 198 15.51 16.41 16.34
C GLY A 198 16.06 14.96 16.38
N ALA A 199 15.19 13.98 16.64
CA ALA A 199 15.56 12.57 16.50
C ALA A 199 15.95 12.22 15.06
N VAL A 200 15.37 12.92 14.08
CA VAL A 200 15.74 12.88 12.67
C VAL A 200 15.77 14.29 12.07
N GLU A 201 16.56 14.45 11.01
CA GLU A 201 16.74 15.72 10.27
C GLU A 201 16.39 15.56 8.79
N SER A 202 16.28 14.31 8.33
CA SER A 202 15.99 13.98 6.94
C SER A 202 15.14 12.73 6.83
N MET A 203 14.50 12.55 5.67
CA MET A 203 13.77 11.33 5.29
C MET A 203 13.64 11.23 3.79
N LEU A 204 13.43 10.02 3.28
CA LEU A 204 13.06 9.79 1.91
C LEU A 204 11.62 9.29 1.89
N THR A 205 10.69 10.09 1.33
CA THR A 205 9.27 9.76 1.29
C THR A 205 8.53 10.56 0.21
N SER A 206 7.22 10.31 0.03
CA SER A 206 6.40 10.99 -0.96
C SER A 206 6.09 12.46 -0.58
N PRO A 207 5.83 13.34 -1.57
CA PRO A 207 5.34 14.69 -1.30
C PRO A 207 4.00 14.68 -0.53
N THR A 208 3.15 13.69 -0.77
CA THR A 208 1.89 13.51 -0.03
C THR A 208 2.12 13.29 1.47
N THR A 209 3.15 12.51 1.84
CA THR A 209 3.50 12.32 3.25
C THR A 209 3.91 13.64 3.89
N GLY A 210 4.79 14.40 3.24
CA GLY A 210 5.25 15.70 3.74
C GLY A 210 4.10 16.69 3.93
N LYS A 211 3.20 16.77 2.95
CA LYS A 211 2.00 17.62 3.02
C LYS A 211 1.07 17.18 4.16
N ASN A 212 0.73 15.89 4.24
CA ASN A 212 -0.20 15.37 5.26
C ASN A 212 0.33 15.55 6.69
N LYS A 213 1.66 15.57 6.84
CA LYS A 213 2.34 15.82 8.12
C LYS A 213 2.67 17.27 8.37
N LYS A 214 2.36 18.16 7.40
CA LYS A 214 2.76 19.58 7.44
C LYS A 214 4.22 19.74 7.87
N ILE A 215 5.11 18.98 7.20
CA ILE A 215 6.46 18.75 7.70
C ILE A 215 7.29 20.04 7.83
N TRP A 216 6.91 21.09 7.11
CA TRP A 216 7.48 22.43 7.21
C TRP A 216 7.32 23.06 8.61
N GLU A 217 6.24 22.72 9.34
CA GLU A 217 6.03 23.16 10.73
C GLU A 217 7.05 22.53 11.70
N ASN A 218 7.75 21.47 11.27
CA ASN A 218 8.79 20.78 12.04
C ASN A 218 10.22 21.17 11.61
N GLY A 219 10.36 22.30 10.91
CA GLY A 219 11.64 22.88 10.51
C GLY A 219 12.29 22.23 9.27
N VAL A 220 11.53 21.44 8.49
CA VAL A 220 12.02 20.87 7.23
C VAL A 220 11.85 21.90 6.12
N GLY A 221 12.97 22.41 5.60
CA GLY A 221 12.97 23.48 4.58
C GLY A 221 13.17 22.99 3.15
N TYR A 222 13.60 21.74 2.94
CA TYR A 222 14.03 21.26 1.63
C TYR A 222 13.33 19.98 1.23
N PHE A 223 12.91 19.93 -0.05
CA PHE A 223 12.47 18.69 -0.71
C PHE A 223 13.18 18.55 -2.05
N TYR A 224 13.93 17.48 -2.22
CA TYR A 224 14.61 17.17 -3.46
C TYR A 224 13.83 16.10 -4.23
N ASP A 225 13.33 16.47 -5.42
CA ASP A 225 12.57 15.60 -6.29
C ASP A 225 13.50 14.65 -7.08
N ILE A 226 13.90 13.58 -6.44
CA ILE A 226 14.80 12.57 -7.03
C ILE A 226 14.05 11.41 -7.68
N ALA A 227 12.74 11.30 -7.49
CA ALA A 227 11.90 10.23 -8.02
C ALA A 227 12.50 8.82 -7.82
N ALA A 228 13.00 8.54 -6.61
CA ALA A 228 13.77 7.34 -6.30
C ALA A 228 13.00 6.05 -6.61
N TRP A 229 11.72 5.96 -6.28
CA TRP A 229 10.80 4.85 -6.57
C TRP A 229 9.34 5.22 -6.30
N PHE A 230 8.40 4.32 -6.65
CA PHE A 230 6.96 4.45 -6.45
C PHE A 230 6.44 3.25 -5.64
N PRO A 231 6.61 3.24 -4.32
CA PRO A 231 6.21 2.11 -3.50
C PRO A 231 4.69 2.00 -3.43
N LYS A 232 4.18 0.80 -3.14
CA LYS A 232 2.73 0.55 -3.16
C LYS A 232 2.20 0.08 -1.82
N ASN A 233 0.95 0.45 -1.56
CA ASN A 233 0.10 -0.28 -0.63
C ASN A 233 -0.68 -1.32 -1.41
N MET A 234 -0.90 -2.48 -0.81
CA MET A 234 -1.78 -3.51 -1.32
C MET A 234 -2.95 -3.73 -0.39
N VAL A 235 -4.09 -4.10 -0.94
CA VAL A 235 -5.25 -4.62 -0.20
C VAL A 235 -5.28 -6.13 -0.35
N ILE A 236 -5.31 -6.80 0.79
CA ILE A 236 -5.29 -8.27 0.92
C ILE A 236 -6.44 -8.75 1.78
N VAL A 237 -6.92 -9.95 1.50
CA VAL A 237 -8.00 -10.65 2.21
C VAL A 237 -7.48 -11.97 2.74
N ASN A 238 -7.91 -12.35 3.92
CA ASN A 238 -7.73 -13.71 4.44
C ASN A 238 -8.43 -14.72 3.55
N LYS A 239 -7.76 -15.81 3.16
CA LYS A 239 -8.26 -16.78 2.20
C LYS A 239 -9.50 -17.53 2.70
N ASP A 240 -9.58 -17.81 4.00
CA ASP A 240 -10.75 -18.48 4.57
C ASP A 240 -11.97 -17.54 4.58
N SER A 241 -11.77 -16.25 4.89
CA SER A 241 -12.83 -15.24 4.77
C SER A 241 -13.29 -15.08 3.31
N TRP A 242 -12.34 -15.09 2.36
CA TRP A 242 -12.65 -15.04 0.92
C TRP A 242 -13.49 -16.23 0.46
N ASN A 243 -13.15 -17.44 0.92
CA ASN A 243 -13.82 -18.67 0.52
C ASN A 243 -15.25 -18.82 1.06
N LYS A 244 -15.65 -18.00 2.06
CA LYS A 244 -17.03 -17.92 2.53
C LYS A 244 -17.96 -17.18 1.59
N LEU A 245 -17.40 -16.34 0.70
CA LEU A 245 -18.18 -15.58 -0.28
C LEU A 245 -18.63 -16.46 -1.43
N ASP A 246 -19.87 -16.26 -1.90
CA ASP A 246 -20.32 -16.85 -3.16
C ASP A 246 -19.54 -16.31 -4.38
N ALA A 247 -19.51 -17.05 -5.47
CA ALA A 247 -18.75 -16.71 -6.67
C ALA A 247 -19.18 -15.35 -7.28
N ALA A 248 -20.46 -14.99 -7.17
CA ALA A 248 -20.96 -13.70 -7.66
C ALA A 248 -20.41 -12.54 -6.81
N THR A 249 -20.39 -12.70 -5.49
CA THR A 249 -19.83 -11.72 -4.56
C THR A 249 -18.32 -11.61 -4.74
N GLN A 250 -17.58 -12.72 -4.90
CA GLN A 250 -16.15 -12.68 -5.22
C GLN A 250 -15.88 -11.91 -6.52
N LYS A 251 -16.64 -12.16 -7.56
CA LYS A 251 -16.53 -11.45 -8.84
C LYS A 251 -16.81 -9.94 -8.70
N LEU A 252 -17.83 -9.58 -7.90
CA LEU A 252 -18.12 -8.19 -7.58
C LEU A 252 -16.95 -7.51 -6.87
N VAL A 253 -16.40 -8.13 -5.81
CA VAL A 253 -15.24 -7.62 -5.06
C VAL A 253 -14.05 -7.38 -6.00
N MET A 254 -13.72 -8.33 -6.87
CA MET A 254 -12.63 -8.18 -7.83
C MET A 254 -12.89 -7.06 -8.86
N SER A 255 -14.14 -6.88 -9.29
CA SER A 255 -14.52 -5.79 -10.19
C SER A 255 -14.36 -4.41 -9.53
N GLU A 256 -14.81 -4.25 -8.29
CA GLU A 256 -14.64 -3.00 -7.55
C GLU A 256 -13.17 -2.77 -7.15
N ALA A 257 -12.41 -3.83 -6.87
CA ALA A 257 -10.96 -3.77 -6.64
C ALA A 257 -10.20 -3.21 -7.85
N ALA A 258 -10.55 -3.65 -9.06
CA ALA A 258 -9.94 -3.13 -10.29
C ALA A 258 -10.24 -1.62 -10.52
N LYS A 259 -11.45 -1.16 -10.15
CA LYS A 259 -11.81 0.27 -10.20
C LYS A 259 -11.04 1.07 -9.15
N ALA A 260 -10.91 0.53 -7.93
CA ALA A 260 -10.14 1.14 -6.86
C ALA A 260 -8.64 1.23 -7.21
N GLU A 261 -8.07 0.18 -7.84
CA GLU A 261 -6.69 0.20 -8.35
C GLU A 261 -6.50 1.36 -9.33
N LYS A 262 -7.33 1.42 -10.39
CA LYS A 262 -7.25 2.48 -11.40
C LYS A 262 -7.36 3.88 -10.77
N LYS A 263 -8.38 4.10 -9.94
CA LYS A 263 -8.59 5.37 -9.25
C LYS A 263 -7.42 5.75 -8.35
N GLY A 264 -6.90 4.79 -7.58
CA GLY A 264 -5.75 5.00 -6.70
C GLY A 264 -4.49 5.43 -7.46
N TRP A 265 -4.22 4.83 -8.63
CA TRP A 265 -3.12 5.25 -9.50
C TRP A 265 -3.30 6.68 -10.01
N ASP A 266 -4.52 7.07 -10.39
CA ASP A 266 -4.83 8.44 -10.84
C ASP A 266 -4.71 9.45 -9.70
N LEU A 267 -5.17 9.10 -8.49
CA LEU A 267 -4.99 9.92 -7.29
C LEU A 267 -3.52 10.12 -6.94
N SER A 268 -2.70 9.07 -7.03
CA SER A 268 -1.26 9.16 -6.82
C SER A 268 -0.58 10.11 -7.81
N LYS A 269 -0.89 9.99 -9.11
CA LYS A 269 -0.36 10.89 -10.15
C LYS A 269 -0.73 12.35 -9.87
N LYS A 270 -2.01 12.60 -9.54
CA LYS A 270 -2.50 13.94 -9.18
C LYS A 270 -1.78 14.48 -7.93
N GLY A 271 -1.65 13.65 -6.90
CA GLY A 271 -0.95 13.96 -5.66
C GLY A 271 0.52 14.28 -5.90
N ASN A 272 1.21 13.55 -6.77
CA ASN A 272 2.62 13.81 -7.08
C ASN A 272 2.88 15.24 -7.57
N LYS A 273 1.98 15.81 -8.36
CA LYS A 273 2.07 17.19 -8.84
C LYS A 273 1.61 18.20 -7.78
N ASN A 274 0.40 18.00 -7.26
CA ASN A 274 -0.26 18.98 -6.40
C ASN A 274 0.40 19.09 -5.04
N ASP A 275 0.89 17.98 -4.49
CA ASP A 275 1.48 17.99 -3.16
C ASP A 275 2.89 18.59 -3.17
N LYS A 276 3.68 18.41 -4.26
CA LYS A 276 4.94 19.14 -4.46
C LYS A 276 4.69 20.67 -4.53
N LYS A 277 3.63 21.09 -5.23
CA LYS A 277 3.24 22.50 -5.23
C LYS A 277 2.86 22.96 -3.81
N ALA A 278 2.09 22.17 -3.07
CA ALA A 278 1.71 22.54 -1.70
C ALA A 278 2.92 22.66 -0.75
N LEU A 279 3.97 21.83 -0.93
CA LEU A 279 5.22 22.00 -0.18
C LEU A 279 5.91 23.34 -0.51
N ALA A 280 5.97 23.70 -1.80
CA ALA A 280 6.55 24.97 -2.23
C ALA A 280 5.72 26.17 -1.75
N ASP A 281 4.39 26.11 -1.85
CA ASP A 281 3.47 27.15 -1.38
C ASP A 281 3.60 27.36 0.16
N ALA A 282 3.98 26.30 0.89
CA ALA A 282 4.26 26.37 2.34
C ALA A 282 5.68 26.88 2.68
N GLY A 283 6.45 27.36 1.68
CA GLY A 283 7.77 27.95 1.87
C GLY A 283 8.95 26.98 1.79
N MET A 284 8.72 25.69 1.48
CA MET A 284 9.82 24.75 1.29
C MET A 284 10.52 24.96 -0.07
N LYS A 285 11.84 24.81 -0.11
CA LYS A 285 12.61 24.77 -1.36
C LYS A 285 12.41 23.39 -2.03
N VAL A 286 11.60 23.38 -3.07
CA VAL A 286 11.37 22.17 -3.90
C VAL A 286 12.34 22.24 -5.09
N ALA A 287 13.32 21.35 -5.15
CA ALA A 287 14.38 21.35 -6.13
C ALA A 287 14.72 19.94 -6.64
N LYS A 288 15.53 19.85 -7.68
CA LYS A 288 16.23 18.63 -8.06
C LYS A 288 17.61 18.62 -7.42
N VAL A 289 18.15 17.46 -7.15
CA VAL A 289 19.57 17.32 -6.77
C VAL A 289 20.48 17.66 -7.95
N ASN A 290 21.69 18.10 -7.67
CA ASN A 290 22.71 18.30 -8.71
C ASN A 290 23.16 16.96 -9.32
N SER A 291 23.95 17.05 -10.41
CA SER A 291 24.39 15.87 -11.16
C SER A 291 25.26 14.89 -10.34
N ALA A 292 26.10 15.41 -9.43
CA ALA A 292 26.97 14.59 -8.60
C ALA A 292 26.17 13.77 -7.58
N LEU A 293 25.23 14.40 -6.87
CA LEU A 293 24.29 13.71 -5.97
C LEU A 293 23.40 12.72 -6.71
N LYS A 294 22.91 13.10 -7.89
CA LYS A 294 22.09 12.20 -8.71
C LYS A 294 22.89 10.93 -9.07
N LYS A 295 24.10 11.09 -9.59
CA LYS A 295 24.97 9.96 -9.94
C LYS A 295 25.24 9.07 -8.73
N HIS A 296 25.57 9.65 -7.57
CA HIS A 296 25.81 8.89 -6.35
C HIS A 296 24.58 8.06 -5.93
N PHE A 297 23.39 8.63 -5.96
CA PHE A 297 22.15 7.90 -5.65
C PHE A 297 21.86 6.79 -6.67
N GLU A 298 22.17 6.99 -7.96
CA GLU A 298 22.02 5.98 -9.01
C GLU A 298 22.98 4.79 -8.78
N GLU A 299 24.22 5.04 -8.38
CA GLU A 299 25.21 4.01 -8.01
C GLU A 299 24.76 3.21 -6.78
N VAL A 300 24.24 3.89 -5.75
CA VAL A 300 23.63 3.25 -4.59
C VAL A 300 22.44 2.38 -5.01
N GLY A 301 21.58 2.88 -5.89
CA GLY A 301 20.45 2.15 -6.43
C GLY A 301 20.84 0.89 -7.18
N ALA A 302 21.90 0.95 -8.01
CA ALA A 302 22.44 -0.21 -8.72
C ALA A 302 22.93 -1.30 -7.74
N THR A 303 23.65 -0.90 -6.68
CA THR A 303 24.09 -1.80 -5.61
C THR A 303 22.91 -2.49 -4.93
N MET A 304 21.91 -1.71 -4.52
CA MET A 304 20.71 -2.23 -3.84
C MET A 304 19.87 -3.15 -4.73
N SER A 305 19.75 -2.83 -6.02
CA SER A 305 19.02 -3.67 -6.99
C SER A 305 19.69 -5.04 -7.16
N LYS A 306 21.04 -5.09 -7.17
CA LYS A 306 21.78 -6.35 -7.19
C LYS A 306 21.56 -7.16 -5.90
N GLU A 307 21.74 -6.53 -4.73
CA GLU A 307 21.49 -7.16 -3.44
C GLU A 307 20.06 -7.72 -3.33
N TRP A 308 19.08 -6.99 -3.84
CA TRP A 308 17.70 -7.44 -3.88
C TRP A 308 17.51 -8.63 -4.83
N ALA A 309 18.08 -8.59 -6.04
CA ALA A 309 17.97 -9.67 -7.01
C ALA A 309 18.56 -10.98 -6.46
N ASP A 310 19.70 -10.89 -5.75
CA ASP A 310 20.32 -12.04 -5.09
C ASP A 310 19.39 -12.65 -4.01
N ARG A 311 18.75 -11.80 -3.16
CA ARG A 311 17.78 -12.25 -2.15
C ARG A 311 16.49 -12.81 -2.74
N ALA A 312 16.00 -12.22 -3.82
CA ALA A 312 14.75 -12.62 -4.51
C ALA A 312 14.92 -13.90 -5.37
N GLY A 313 16.17 -14.27 -5.68
CA GLY A 313 16.53 -15.48 -6.39
C GLY A 313 15.88 -15.56 -7.79
N SER A 314 15.55 -16.78 -8.23
CA SER A 314 14.97 -17.02 -9.56
C SER A 314 13.65 -16.26 -9.81
N ARG A 315 12.83 -16.05 -8.79
CA ARG A 315 11.59 -15.26 -8.90
C ARG A 315 11.89 -13.80 -9.20
N GLY A 316 12.88 -13.21 -8.52
CA GLY A 316 13.34 -11.85 -8.79
C GLY A 316 13.90 -11.68 -10.19
N GLN A 317 14.72 -12.63 -10.64
CA GLN A 317 15.27 -12.64 -12.00
C GLN A 317 14.17 -12.73 -13.06
N SER A 318 13.15 -13.57 -12.85
CA SER A 318 11.98 -13.66 -13.73
C SER A 318 11.24 -12.33 -13.85
N VAL A 319 11.04 -11.63 -12.72
CA VAL A 319 10.41 -10.30 -12.69
C VAL A 319 11.25 -9.28 -13.46
N LEU A 320 12.57 -9.22 -13.24
CA LEU A 320 13.45 -8.28 -13.96
C LEU A 320 13.48 -8.57 -15.47
N LYS A 321 13.51 -9.84 -15.87
CA LYS A 321 13.42 -10.25 -17.28
C LYS A 321 12.11 -9.81 -17.90
N ALA A 322 10.97 -10.04 -17.23
CA ALA A 322 9.67 -9.61 -17.71
C ALA A 322 9.56 -8.07 -17.78
N TYR A 323 10.16 -7.36 -16.85
CA TYR A 323 10.19 -5.90 -16.83
C TYR A 323 11.03 -5.32 -17.97
N SER A 324 12.23 -5.85 -18.21
CA SER A 324 13.15 -5.40 -19.28
C SER A 324 12.63 -5.76 -20.68
N GLY A 325 11.93 -6.88 -20.83
CA GLY A 325 11.33 -7.32 -22.09
C GLY A 325 9.99 -6.64 -22.43
N SER A 326 9.42 -5.87 -21.52
CA SER A 326 8.18 -5.11 -21.76
C SER A 326 8.50 -3.78 -22.45
N SER A 327 8.60 -3.80 -23.80
CA SER A 327 8.55 -2.59 -24.63
C SER A 327 7.10 -2.08 -24.72
N TYR A 328 6.91 -0.77 -24.79
CA TYR A 328 5.65 -0.13 -25.23
C TYR A 328 5.65 0.03 -26.70
#